data_667bfb232494b69cf74989f7ee248e1c
#
_entry.id   667bfb232494b69cf74989f7ee248e1c
#
_cell.length_a   1.000
_cell.length_b   1.000
_cell.length_c   1.000
_cell.angle_alpha   90.00
_cell.angle_beta   90.00
_cell.angle_gamma   90.00
#
_symmetry.space_group_name_H-M   'P 1'
#
loop_
_entity.id
_entity.type
_entity.pdbx_description
1 polymer ?
#
loop_
_entity_poly.entity_id
_entity_poly.type
_entity_poly.pdbx_seq_one_letter_code
_entity_poly.pdbx_strand_id
1 'polypeptide(L)'
;VITGCNIENASYGLTTCAERVALLKALSDGHRAFTRIVVVADTPAPTPPCGPCRQLLWEYCGDIPVIMANVTDVIAVHQLSTLFPMPFDQRSL
;
A
#
# COMPACT_ATOMS: atom_id res chain seq x y z
N VAL A 1 -3.52 2.23 14.70
CA VAL A 1 -2.47 1.85 13.73
C VAL A 1 -2.58 0.36 13.44
N ILE A 2 -2.62 0.02 12.16
CA ILE A 2 -2.65 -1.37 11.69
C ILE A 2 -1.33 -1.66 10.98
N THR A 3 -0.68 -2.75 11.36
CA THR A 3 0.63 -3.13 10.80
C THR A 3 0.54 -4.40 9.96
N GLY A 4 1.48 -4.58 9.06
CA GLY A 4 1.62 -5.79 8.25
C GLY A 4 3.05 -5.98 7.80
N CYS A 5 3.37 -7.21 7.41
CA CYS A 5 4.67 -7.57 6.84
C CYS A 5 4.46 -8.45 5.62
N ASN A 6 5.48 -8.56 4.78
CA ASN A 6 5.44 -9.46 3.64
C ASN A 6 5.28 -10.91 4.08
N ILE A 7 4.41 -11.64 3.38
CA ILE A 7 4.25 -13.09 3.55
C ILE A 7 4.70 -13.75 2.25
N GLU A 8 5.87 -14.39 2.32
CA GLU A 8 6.48 -15.03 1.17
C GLU A 8 5.92 -16.44 0.96
N ASN A 9 5.82 -16.84 -0.30
CA ASN A 9 5.38 -18.17 -0.67
C ASN A 9 6.22 -18.69 -1.84
N ALA A 10 6.54 -19.97 -1.84
CA ALA A 10 7.27 -20.60 -2.94
C ALA A 10 6.48 -20.51 -4.26
N SER A 11 5.16 -20.50 -4.19
CA SER A 11 4.31 -20.11 -5.31
C SER A 11 4.19 -18.59 -5.30
N TYR A 12 4.93 -17.91 -6.17
CA TYR A 12 5.08 -16.46 -6.14
C TYR A 12 3.75 -15.72 -6.26
N GLY A 13 2.77 -16.28 -6.96
CA GLY A 13 1.45 -15.67 -7.07
C GLY A 13 0.69 -15.59 -5.74
N LEU A 14 1.11 -16.37 -4.74
CA LEU A 14 0.52 -16.35 -3.39
C LEU A 14 1.28 -15.45 -2.41
N THR A 15 2.45 -14.97 -2.79
CA THR A 15 3.18 -14.00 -1.96
C THR A 15 2.36 -12.73 -1.77
N THR A 16 2.24 -12.27 -0.52
CA THR A 16 1.40 -11.13 -0.17
C THR A 16 2.27 -10.00 0.39
N CYS A 17 2.15 -8.82 -0.22
CA CYS A 17 2.89 -7.63 0.22
C CYS A 17 2.39 -7.13 1.57
N ALA A 18 3.28 -6.48 2.33
CA ALA A 18 2.98 -5.94 3.65
C ALA A 18 1.78 -4.99 3.63
N GLU A 19 1.68 -4.12 2.62
CA GLU A 19 0.58 -3.17 2.45
C GLU A 19 -0.76 -3.91 2.33
N ARG A 20 -0.77 -4.99 1.57
CA ARG A 20 -1.97 -5.78 1.37
C ARG A 20 -2.36 -6.52 2.64
N VAL A 21 -1.38 -7.07 3.37
CA VAL A 21 -1.64 -7.73 4.65
C VAL A 21 -2.28 -6.74 5.62
N ALA A 22 -1.70 -5.53 5.76
CA ALA A 22 -2.22 -4.53 6.68
C ALA A 22 -3.63 -4.07 6.27
N LEU A 23 -3.84 -3.80 4.99
CA LEU A 23 -5.14 -3.33 4.49
C LEU A 23 -6.22 -4.39 4.68
N LEU A 24 -5.95 -5.64 4.29
CA LEU A 24 -6.94 -6.72 4.41
C LEU A 24 -7.27 -6.98 5.88
N LYS A 25 -6.28 -6.93 6.76
CA LYS A 25 -6.49 -7.06 8.20
C LYS A 25 -7.41 -5.95 8.72
N ALA A 26 -7.15 -4.70 8.33
CA ALA A 26 -7.98 -3.57 8.74
C ALA A 26 -9.41 -3.72 8.23
N LEU A 27 -9.59 -4.09 6.97
CA LEU A 27 -10.92 -4.32 6.39
C LEU A 27 -11.64 -5.47 7.09
N SER A 28 -10.93 -6.55 7.39
CA SER A 28 -11.48 -7.70 8.10
C SER A 28 -11.94 -7.32 9.51
N ASP A 29 -11.27 -6.37 10.15
CA ASP A 29 -11.63 -5.87 11.47
C ASP A 29 -12.72 -4.78 11.43
N GLY A 30 -13.22 -4.45 10.25
CA GLY A 30 -14.32 -3.51 10.09
C GLY A 30 -13.93 -2.06 9.85
N HIS A 31 -12.65 -1.74 9.71
CA HIS A 31 -12.21 -0.39 9.40
C HIS A 31 -12.52 -0.04 7.94
N ARG A 32 -13.01 1.17 7.70
CA ARG A 32 -13.37 1.65 6.36
C ARG A 32 -12.85 3.03 6.03
N ALA A 33 -12.32 3.75 7.02
CA ALA A 33 -11.75 5.08 6.84
C ALA A 33 -10.25 5.05 7.14
N PHE A 34 -9.45 5.52 6.20
CA PHE A 34 -7.99 5.49 6.29
C PHE A 34 -7.45 6.88 5.97
N THR A 35 -6.45 7.34 6.73
CA THR A 35 -5.90 8.68 6.59
C THR A 35 -4.56 8.70 5.85
N ARG A 36 -3.78 7.64 5.96
CA ARG A 36 -2.47 7.53 5.30
C ARG A 36 -1.97 6.10 5.37
N ILE A 37 -0.96 5.79 4.55
CA ILE A 37 -0.21 4.54 4.64
C ILE A 37 1.28 4.85 4.73
N VAL A 38 1.99 4.06 5.53
CA VAL A 38 3.45 4.13 5.66
C VAL A 38 4.04 2.82 5.17
N VAL A 39 4.96 2.89 4.22
CA VAL A 39 5.67 1.74 3.66
C VAL A 39 7.14 1.88 4.03
N VAL A 40 7.69 0.87 4.69
CA VAL A 40 9.11 0.85 5.09
C VAL A 40 9.78 -0.34 4.42
N ALA A 41 10.91 -0.10 3.75
CA ALA A 41 11.70 -1.13 3.13
C ALA A 41 13.19 -0.89 3.39
N ASP A 42 13.97 -1.97 3.52
CA ASP A 42 15.42 -1.89 3.70
C ASP A 42 16.08 -1.76 2.32
N THR A 43 15.96 -0.57 1.74
CA THR A 43 16.50 -0.23 0.41
C THR A 43 17.21 1.11 0.46
N PRO A 44 18.17 1.37 -0.45
CA PRO A 44 18.87 2.68 -0.47
C PRO A 44 17.94 3.86 -0.69
N ALA A 45 16.89 3.68 -1.49
CA ALA A 45 15.86 4.68 -1.75
C ALA A 45 14.50 4.17 -1.28
N PRO A 46 13.53 5.06 -1.00
CA PRO A 46 12.18 4.63 -0.63
C PRO A 46 11.56 3.74 -1.71
N THR A 47 10.90 2.66 -1.28
CA THR A 47 10.25 1.72 -2.18
C THR A 47 8.76 2.03 -2.23
N PRO A 48 8.19 2.31 -3.42
CA PRO A 48 6.76 2.54 -3.54
C PRO A 48 5.98 1.22 -3.42
N PRO A 49 4.69 1.27 -3.09
CA PRO A 49 3.85 0.08 -3.13
C PRO A 49 3.79 -0.48 -4.56
N CYS A 50 3.69 -1.81 -4.70
CA CYS A 50 3.59 -2.45 -6.01
C CYS A 50 2.26 -2.10 -6.70
N GLY A 51 2.15 -2.40 -8.00
CA GLY A 51 0.95 -2.09 -8.76
C GLY A 51 -0.34 -2.64 -8.19
N PRO A 52 -0.43 -3.96 -7.89
CA PRO A 52 -1.63 -4.52 -7.26
C PRO A 52 -1.96 -3.89 -5.91
N CYS A 53 -0.96 -3.53 -5.10
CA CYS A 53 -1.20 -2.84 -3.84
C CYS A 53 -1.76 -1.44 -4.05
N ARG A 54 -1.30 -0.71 -5.07
CA ARG A 54 -1.86 0.60 -5.42
C ARG A 54 -3.33 0.48 -5.82
N GLN A 55 -3.69 -0.55 -6.57
CA GLN A 55 -5.08 -0.81 -6.96
C GLN A 55 -5.96 -1.05 -5.73
N LEU A 56 -5.52 -1.89 -4.80
CA LEU A 56 -6.27 -2.17 -3.58
C LEU A 56 -6.38 -0.92 -2.70
N LEU A 57 -5.31 -0.17 -2.55
CA LEU A 57 -5.32 1.06 -1.76
C LEU A 57 -6.29 2.08 -2.36
N TRP A 58 -6.29 2.23 -3.67
CA TRP A 58 -7.21 3.15 -4.35
C TRP A 58 -8.66 2.75 -4.11
N GLU A 59 -8.98 1.46 -4.28
CA GLU A 59 -10.34 0.95 -4.12
C GLU A 59 -10.90 1.20 -2.72
N TYR A 60 -10.10 0.94 -1.68
CA TYR A 60 -10.58 0.92 -0.30
C TYR A 60 -10.20 2.15 0.52
N CYS A 61 -9.17 2.89 0.13
CA CYS A 61 -8.69 4.05 0.87
C CYS A 61 -8.94 5.37 0.15
N GLY A 62 -9.08 5.34 -1.18
CA GLY A 62 -9.14 6.55 -1.98
C GLY A 62 -7.79 7.23 -2.10
N ASP A 63 -7.79 8.52 -2.36
CA ASP A 63 -6.56 9.28 -2.59
C ASP A 63 -5.97 9.74 -1.26
N ILE A 64 -5.15 8.90 -0.66
CA ILE A 64 -4.50 9.16 0.63
C ILE A 64 -3.00 9.41 0.45
N PRO A 65 -2.34 10.12 1.39
CA PRO A 65 -0.87 10.21 1.39
C PRO A 65 -0.23 8.84 1.57
N VAL A 66 0.80 8.58 0.76
CA VAL A 66 1.66 7.40 0.85
C VAL A 66 3.03 7.88 1.31
N ILE A 67 3.44 7.47 2.51
CA ILE A 67 4.71 7.82 3.11
C ILE A 67 5.64 6.64 2.89
N MET A 68 6.72 6.83 2.14
CA MET A 68 7.68 5.79 1.83
C MET A 68 8.99 6.10 2.53
N ALA A 69 9.50 5.16 3.31
CA ALA A 69 10.71 5.34 4.10
C ALA A 69 11.61 4.12 3.95
N ASN A 70 12.92 4.31 4.16
CA ASN A 70 13.82 3.20 4.38
C ASN A 70 14.17 3.09 5.87
N VAL A 71 15.02 2.10 6.23
CA VAL A 71 15.33 1.85 7.65
C VAL A 71 16.29 2.89 8.24
N THR A 72 16.85 3.78 7.43
CA THR A 72 17.76 4.83 7.91
C THR A 72 16.97 6.11 8.20
N ASP A 73 16.64 6.90 7.18
CA ASP A 73 15.96 8.18 7.37
C ASP A 73 15.40 8.76 6.06
N VAL A 74 15.57 8.09 4.94
CA VAL A 74 15.11 8.63 3.65
C VAL A 74 13.60 8.44 3.57
N ILE A 75 12.88 9.56 3.44
CA ILE A 75 11.42 9.59 3.41
C ILE A 75 10.96 10.36 2.18
N ALA A 76 9.96 9.81 1.49
CA ALA A 76 9.26 10.49 0.41
C ALA A 76 7.76 10.38 0.67
N VAL A 77 7.02 11.44 0.39
CA VAL A 77 5.56 11.48 0.58
C VAL A 77 4.91 11.88 -0.75
N HIS A 78 4.01 11.04 -1.23
CA HIS A 78 3.24 11.32 -2.43
C HIS A 78 1.76 10.98 -2.20
N GLN A 79 0.87 11.70 -2.85
CA GLN A 79 -0.53 11.28 -2.90
C GLN A 79 -0.64 10.01 -3.75
N LEU A 80 -1.59 9.14 -3.39
CA LEU A 80 -1.80 7.91 -4.15
C LEU A 80 -2.16 8.21 -5.61
N SER A 81 -2.89 9.28 -5.87
CA SER A 81 -3.22 9.72 -7.23
C SER A 81 -1.98 10.04 -8.07
N THR A 82 -0.89 10.49 -7.45
CA THR A 82 0.38 10.72 -8.15
C THR A 82 1.08 9.39 -8.51
N LEU A 83 1.01 8.39 -7.61
CA LEU A 83 1.61 7.09 -7.82
C LEU A 83 0.74 6.18 -8.69
N PHE A 84 -0.53 6.51 -8.85
CA PHE A 84 -1.50 5.69 -9.56
C PHE A 84 -2.44 6.59 -10.40
N PRO A 85 -1.91 7.28 -11.42
CA PRO A 85 -2.73 8.13 -12.28
C PRO A 85 -3.66 7.28 -13.14
N MET A 86 -4.84 7.82 -13.46
CA MET A 86 -5.86 7.15 -14.28
C MET A 86 -6.17 5.73 -13.78
N PRO A 87 -6.58 5.56 -12.52
CA PRO A 87 -6.81 4.23 -11.98
C PRO A 87 -8.03 3.56 -12.63
N PHE A 88 -7.97 2.23 -12.72
CA PHE A 88 -9.15 1.43 -13.05
C PHE A 88 -10.00 1.32 -11.78
N ASP A 89 -11.24 1.80 -11.84
CA ASP A 89 -12.16 1.77 -10.70
C ASP A 89 -13.61 1.67 -11.18
N GLN A 90 -14.56 1.90 -10.29
CA GLN A 90 -16.00 1.79 -10.61
C GLN A 90 -16.40 2.66 -11.80
N ARG A 91 -15.74 3.80 -12.02
CA ARG A 91 -16.03 4.69 -13.16
C ARG A 91 -15.64 4.04 -14.50
N SER A 92 -14.82 2.99 -14.49
CA SER A 92 -14.38 2.27 -15.68
C SER A 92 -15.34 1.14 -16.09
N LEU A 93 -16.33 0.86 -15.27
CA LEU A 93 -17.27 -0.26 -15.48
C LEU A 93 -18.58 0.17 -16.15
#